data_c79ed8e0fe5eec51b420630d83302f51
#
_entry.id   c79ed8e0fe5eec51b420630d83302f51
#
_cell.length_a   1.000
_cell.length_b   1.000
_cell.length_c   1.000
_cell.angle_alpha   90.00
_cell.angle_beta   90.00
_cell.angle_gamma   90.00
#
_symmetry.space_group_name_H-M   'P 1'
#
loop_
_entity.id
_entity.type
_entity.pdbx_description
1 polymer ?
#
loop_
_entity_poly.entity_id
_entity_poly.type
_entity_poly.pdbx_seq_one_letter_code
_entity_poly.pdbx_strand_id
1 'polypeptide(L)'
;MLEIKNVYKTFNPGTVNQKVALNDLNLTLEDGDFVTVIGGNGAGKSTMLNAVAGVWPVDMGKIIIDGKDITRLPEHKRAAYIGRVFQDPMMGTAATMQIDENLALAARRGAGRTLRVGITKKENAEYHELLKTLGLGLEDRMTSKVGLLSGGQRQAVTLLMATLKKPKLLLLDEHTAALDPKTAAKVLALSDRIVEE
;
A
#
# COMPACT_ATOMS: atom_id res chain seq x y z
N MET A 1 -13.93 5.11 -6.39
CA MET A 1 -14.28 4.11 -7.45
C MET A 1 -13.06 3.72 -8.27
N LEU A 2 -12.81 2.41 -8.51
CA LEU A 2 -11.76 1.88 -9.41
C LEU A 2 -12.42 1.20 -10.61
N GLU A 3 -11.92 1.46 -11.82
CA GLU A 3 -12.32 0.74 -13.02
C GLU A 3 -11.09 0.20 -13.75
N ILE A 4 -11.06 -1.11 -14.00
CA ILE A 4 -10.07 -1.81 -14.83
C ILE A 4 -10.83 -2.30 -16.06
N LYS A 5 -10.40 -1.87 -17.26
CA LYS A 5 -11.10 -2.14 -18.52
C LYS A 5 -10.17 -2.80 -19.53
N ASN A 6 -10.48 -4.04 -19.89
CA ASN A 6 -9.80 -4.83 -20.92
C ASN A 6 -8.26 -4.80 -20.77
N VAL A 7 -7.77 -5.05 -19.54
CA VAL A 7 -6.34 -4.98 -19.23
C VAL A 7 -5.66 -6.29 -19.59
N TYR A 8 -4.56 -6.15 -20.34
CA TYR A 8 -3.66 -7.23 -20.74
C TYR A 8 -2.26 -7.00 -20.23
N LYS A 9 -1.59 -8.09 -19.82
CA LYS A 9 -0.18 -8.10 -19.47
C LYS A 9 0.48 -9.42 -19.83
N THR A 10 1.49 -9.34 -20.69
CA THR A 10 2.34 -10.46 -21.07
C THR A 10 3.77 -10.19 -20.69
N PHE A 11 4.41 -11.12 -20.02
CA PHE A 11 5.83 -11.08 -19.73
C PHE A 11 6.60 -11.84 -20.80
N ASN A 12 7.79 -11.34 -21.17
CA ASN A 12 8.71 -11.93 -22.13
C ASN A 12 8.05 -12.33 -23.47
N PRO A 13 7.29 -11.42 -24.12
CA PRO A 13 6.58 -11.76 -25.36
C PRO A 13 7.57 -12.23 -26.46
N GLY A 14 7.16 -13.23 -27.22
CA GLY A 14 7.97 -13.79 -28.32
C GLY A 14 9.14 -14.66 -27.88
N THR A 15 9.25 -15.02 -26.59
CA THR A 15 10.29 -15.92 -26.09
C THR A 15 9.69 -17.24 -25.57
N VAL A 16 10.56 -18.24 -25.35
CA VAL A 16 10.14 -19.53 -24.73
C VAL A 16 9.61 -19.36 -23.30
N ASN A 17 9.92 -18.24 -22.64
CA ASN A 17 9.44 -17.89 -21.29
C ASN A 17 8.26 -16.93 -21.33
N GLN A 18 7.57 -16.81 -22.44
CA GLN A 18 6.38 -15.96 -22.55
C GLN A 18 5.31 -16.43 -21.58
N LYS A 19 4.77 -15.48 -20.80
CA LYS A 19 3.66 -15.73 -19.86
C LYS A 19 2.62 -14.63 -19.97
N VAL A 20 1.41 -15.00 -20.38
CA VAL A 20 0.24 -14.13 -20.28
C VAL A 20 -0.21 -14.14 -18.82
N ALA A 21 -0.07 -13.03 -18.15
CA ALA A 21 -0.36 -12.89 -16.73
C ALA A 21 -1.72 -12.22 -16.47
N LEU A 22 -2.13 -11.28 -17.33
CA LEU A 22 -3.48 -10.72 -17.34
C LEU A 22 -4.03 -10.84 -18.76
N ASN A 23 -5.24 -11.34 -18.88
CA ASN A 23 -5.91 -11.58 -20.16
C ASN A 23 -7.34 -11.05 -20.07
N ASP A 24 -7.59 -9.91 -20.70
CA ASP A 24 -8.89 -9.23 -20.68
C ASP A 24 -9.45 -9.00 -19.27
N LEU A 25 -8.58 -8.56 -18.35
CA LEU A 25 -8.99 -8.28 -16.98
C LEU A 25 -9.95 -7.09 -16.92
N ASN A 26 -11.13 -7.34 -16.37
CA ASN A 26 -12.16 -6.34 -16.13
C ASN A 26 -12.56 -6.40 -14.65
N LEU A 27 -12.59 -5.25 -13.97
CA LEU A 27 -12.99 -5.13 -12.56
C LEU A 27 -13.49 -3.73 -12.30
N THR A 28 -14.61 -3.60 -11.62
CA THR A 28 -15.14 -2.34 -11.12
C THR A 28 -15.34 -2.44 -9.62
N LEU A 29 -14.85 -1.46 -8.87
CA LEU A 29 -15.07 -1.31 -7.43
C LEU A 29 -15.70 0.05 -7.20
N GLU A 30 -16.76 0.08 -6.42
CA GLU A 30 -17.38 1.31 -5.95
C GLU A 30 -16.69 1.83 -4.67
N ASP A 31 -17.04 3.03 -4.24
CA ASP A 31 -16.54 3.57 -2.98
C ASP A 31 -17.11 2.76 -1.81
N GLY A 32 -16.23 2.34 -0.89
CA GLY A 32 -16.59 1.49 0.25
C GLY A 32 -16.54 -0.01 -0.02
N ASP A 33 -16.28 -0.45 -1.26
CA ASP A 33 -16.14 -1.88 -1.55
C ASP A 33 -14.88 -2.48 -0.91
N PHE A 34 -15.04 -3.65 -0.32
CA PHE A 34 -13.97 -4.53 0.12
C PHE A 34 -13.96 -5.80 -0.72
N VAL A 35 -12.94 -5.99 -1.53
CA VAL A 35 -12.84 -7.11 -2.47
C VAL A 35 -11.63 -7.97 -2.22
N THR A 36 -11.83 -9.27 -2.09
CA THR A 36 -10.76 -10.27 -1.96
C THR A 36 -10.51 -10.96 -3.29
N VAL A 37 -9.25 -10.95 -3.73
CA VAL A 37 -8.80 -11.65 -4.93
C VAL A 37 -8.24 -13.02 -4.56
N ILE A 38 -8.92 -14.07 -4.99
CA ILE A 38 -8.56 -15.47 -4.70
C ILE A 38 -8.02 -16.14 -5.97
N GLY A 39 -7.03 -17.01 -5.81
CA GLY A 39 -6.45 -17.79 -6.90
C GLY A 39 -5.15 -18.46 -6.49
N GLY A 40 -4.76 -19.49 -7.22
CA GLY A 40 -3.52 -20.24 -7.01
C GLY A 40 -2.26 -19.42 -7.27
N ASN A 41 -1.10 -20.01 -6.97
CA ASN A 41 0.19 -19.39 -7.29
C ASN A 41 0.33 -19.21 -8.81
N GLY A 42 0.74 -18.03 -9.23
CA GLY A 42 0.87 -17.71 -10.66
C GLY A 42 -0.43 -17.30 -11.37
N ALA A 43 -1.57 -17.21 -10.66
CA ALA A 43 -2.86 -16.79 -11.23
C ALA A 43 -2.95 -15.30 -11.60
N GLY A 44 -1.88 -14.52 -11.42
CA GLY A 44 -1.88 -13.11 -11.81
C GLY A 44 -2.25 -12.12 -10.70
N LYS A 45 -2.56 -12.58 -9.46
CA LYS A 45 -2.96 -11.70 -8.35
C LYS A 45 -1.99 -10.54 -8.12
N SER A 46 -0.73 -10.85 -7.83
CA SER A 46 0.31 -9.83 -7.61
C SER A 46 0.61 -9.05 -8.90
N THR A 47 0.41 -9.64 -10.09
CA THR A 47 0.52 -8.91 -11.36
C THR A 47 -0.54 -7.84 -11.48
N MET A 48 -1.78 -8.15 -11.13
CA MET A 48 -2.89 -7.19 -11.10
C MET A 48 -2.60 -6.05 -10.12
N LEU A 49 -2.23 -6.37 -8.87
CA LEU A 49 -1.90 -5.36 -7.85
C LEU A 49 -0.75 -4.46 -8.31
N ASN A 50 0.31 -5.04 -8.89
CA ASN A 50 1.45 -4.30 -9.42
C ASN A 50 1.10 -3.45 -10.65
N ALA A 51 0.19 -3.92 -11.52
CA ALA A 51 -0.32 -3.16 -12.66
C ALA A 51 -1.13 -1.94 -12.19
N VAL A 52 -2.02 -2.12 -11.20
CA VAL A 52 -2.80 -1.04 -10.60
C VAL A 52 -1.89 -0.04 -9.88
N ALA A 53 -0.89 -0.51 -9.11
CA ALA A 53 0.08 0.34 -8.44
C ALA A 53 1.03 1.09 -9.41
N GLY A 54 1.16 0.61 -10.68
CA GLY A 54 2.02 1.23 -11.68
C GLY A 54 3.47 0.77 -11.66
N VAL A 55 3.76 -0.32 -10.96
CA VAL A 55 5.07 -0.98 -10.97
C VAL A 55 5.32 -1.61 -12.34
N TRP A 56 4.32 -2.27 -12.90
CA TRP A 56 4.38 -2.84 -14.24
C TRP A 56 3.40 -2.15 -15.18
N PRO A 57 3.88 -1.62 -16.32
CA PRO A 57 3.00 -1.07 -17.34
C PRO A 57 2.14 -2.19 -17.94
N VAL A 58 0.88 -1.89 -18.19
CA VAL A 58 -0.03 -2.79 -18.91
C VAL A 58 0.23 -2.68 -20.41
N ASP A 59 -0.02 -3.77 -21.13
CA ASP A 59 0.21 -3.81 -22.58
C ASP A 59 -0.98 -3.19 -23.34
N MET A 60 -2.22 -3.44 -22.83
CA MET A 60 -3.46 -2.88 -23.35
C MET A 60 -4.44 -2.63 -22.21
N GLY A 61 -5.50 -1.86 -22.51
CA GLY A 61 -6.59 -1.56 -21.59
C GLY A 61 -6.39 -0.26 -20.82
N LYS A 62 -7.24 -0.04 -19.81
CA LYS A 62 -7.25 1.18 -19.00
C LYS A 62 -7.43 0.86 -17.52
N ILE A 63 -6.79 1.69 -16.68
CA ILE A 63 -6.96 1.71 -15.22
C ILE A 63 -7.36 3.13 -14.84
N ILE A 64 -8.54 3.27 -14.22
CA ILE A 64 -9.16 4.56 -13.90
C ILE A 64 -9.47 4.59 -12.40
N ILE A 65 -9.11 5.66 -11.71
CA ILE A 65 -9.48 5.91 -10.30
C ILE A 65 -10.21 7.26 -10.23
N ASP A 66 -11.41 7.26 -9.68
CA ASP A 66 -12.30 8.43 -9.57
C ASP A 66 -12.42 9.17 -10.90
N GLY A 67 -12.68 8.45 -12.00
CA GLY A 67 -12.81 8.99 -13.34
C GLY A 67 -11.49 9.45 -13.99
N LYS A 68 -10.36 9.37 -13.27
CA LYS A 68 -9.05 9.76 -13.80
C LYS A 68 -8.30 8.56 -14.35
N ASP A 69 -7.95 8.61 -15.63
CA ASP A 69 -7.10 7.59 -16.26
C ASP A 69 -5.67 7.68 -15.69
N ILE A 70 -5.26 6.63 -14.98
CA ILE A 70 -3.92 6.52 -14.39
C ILE A 70 -3.03 5.51 -15.14
N THR A 71 -3.51 4.93 -16.24
CA THR A 71 -2.87 3.81 -16.94
C THR A 71 -1.38 4.06 -17.25
N ARG A 72 -1.04 5.27 -17.66
CA ARG A 72 0.34 5.65 -18.02
C ARG A 72 1.06 6.43 -16.92
N LEU A 73 0.44 6.66 -15.78
CA LEU A 73 1.11 7.34 -14.67
C LEU A 73 2.13 6.41 -14.02
N PRO A 74 3.35 6.87 -13.74
CA PRO A 74 4.34 6.09 -13.01
C PRO A 74 3.91 5.92 -11.53
N GLU A 75 4.44 4.89 -10.88
CA GLU A 75 4.12 4.49 -9.51
C GLU A 75 4.10 5.69 -8.53
N HIS A 76 5.13 6.53 -8.54
CA HIS A 76 5.23 7.68 -7.63
C HIS A 76 4.12 8.73 -7.80
N LYS A 77 3.51 8.84 -8.99
CA LYS A 77 2.35 9.70 -9.22
C LYS A 77 1.05 9.02 -8.80
N ARG A 78 0.95 7.69 -8.98
CA ARG A 78 -0.20 6.91 -8.49
C ARG A 78 -0.25 6.85 -6.97
N ALA A 79 0.89 6.95 -6.29
CA ALA A 79 0.98 7.01 -4.84
C ALA A 79 0.17 8.16 -4.19
N ALA A 80 -0.24 9.17 -4.96
CA ALA A 80 -1.17 10.21 -4.49
C ALA A 80 -2.60 9.68 -4.28
N TYR A 81 -2.98 8.59 -4.95
CA TYR A 81 -4.32 8.00 -4.94
C TYR A 81 -4.36 6.64 -4.22
N ILE A 82 -3.23 5.92 -4.25
CA ILE A 82 -3.15 4.51 -3.83
C ILE A 82 -2.31 4.39 -2.57
N GLY A 83 -2.88 3.78 -1.52
CA GLY A 83 -2.14 3.21 -0.40
C GLY A 83 -1.76 1.78 -0.74
N ARG A 84 -0.56 1.35 -0.35
CA ARG A 84 -0.11 -0.02 -0.59
C ARG A 84 0.54 -0.61 0.64
N VAL A 85 0.14 -1.83 0.97
CA VAL A 85 0.77 -2.67 1.99
C VAL A 85 1.33 -3.91 1.30
N PHE A 86 2.61 -4.17 1.49
CA PHE A 86 3.32 -5.29 0.87
C PHE A 86 3.24 -6.54 1.72
N GLN A 87 3.41 -7.70 1.11
CA GLN A 87 3.55 -8.98 1.80
C GLN A 87 4.76 -8.97 2.74
N ASP A 88 5.91 -8.46 2.28
CA ASP A 88 7.08 -8.22 3.12
C ASP A 88 7.03 -6.80 3.70
N PRO A 89 6.85 -6.64 5.04
CA PRO A 89 6.81 -5.33 5.68
C PRO A 89 8.12 -4.53 5.56
N MET A 90 9.22 -5.18 5.19
CA MET A 90 10.49 -4.50 4.90
C MET A 90 10.40 -3.60 3.67
N MET A 91 9.60 -3.98 2.68
CA MET A 91 9.47 -3.23 1.42
C MET A 91 8.68 -1.93 1.57
N GLY A 92 7.84 -1.83 2.58
CA GLY A 92 7.00 -0.65 2.84
C GLY A 92 7.67 0.43 3.71
N THR A 93 8.88 0.16 4.25
CA THR A 93 9.52 1.02 5.25
C THR A 93 10.99 1.24 4.97
N ALA A 94 11.53 2.39 5.42
CA ALA A 94 12.96 2.67 5.46
C ALA A 94 13.53 2.15 6.79
N ALA A 95 14.06 0.92 6.80
CA ALA A 95 14.47 0.21 8.02
C ALA A 95 15.52 0.95 8.86
N THR A 96 16.38 1.76 8.23
CA THR A 96 17.44 2.55 8.90
C THR A 96 16.94 3.86 9.49
N MET A 97 15.75 4.30 9.12
CA MET A 97 15.12 5.54 9.60
C MET A 97 14.25 5.27 10.84
N GLN A 98 13.96 6.32 11.58
CA GLN A 98 13.11 6.29 12.77
C GLN A 98 11.62 6.09 12.36
N ILE A 99 10.78 5.73 13.34
CA ILE A 99 9.34 5.52 13.10
C ILE A 99 8.68 6.84 12.66
N ASP A 100 8.94 7.94 13.37
CA ASP A 100 8.41 9.26 13.04
C ASP A 100 8.90 9.77 11.68
N GLU A 101 10.14 9.49 11.28
CA GLU A 101 10.66 9.81 9.96
C GLU A 101 9.95 9.04 8.85
N ASN A 102 9.66 7.75 9.05
CA ASN A 102 8.86 6.93 8.13
C ASN A 102 7.44 7.49 7.98
N LEU A 103 6.79 7.85 9.10
CA LEU A 103 5.47 8.49 9.08
C LEU A 103 5.51 9.83 8.35
N ALA A 104 6.55 10.64 8.58
CA ALA A 104 6.73 11.92 7.90
C ALA A 104 6.89 11.77 6.38
N LEU A 105 7.60 10.74 5.91
CA LEU A 105 7.69 10.42 4.49
C LEU A 105 6.32 10.03 3.91
N ALA A 106 5.58 9.19 4.62
CA ALA A 106 4.23 8.77 4.22
C ALA A 106 3.25 9.95 4.17
N ALA A 107 3.30 10.84 5.16
CA ALA A 107 2.48 12.06 5.23
C ALA A 107 2.74 13.02 4.06
N ARG A 108 3.92 12.97 3.45
CA ARG A 108 4.31 13.81 2.31
C ARG A 108 4.09 13.17 0.95
N ARG A 109 3.49 11.97 0.92
CA ARG A 109 3.16 11.25 -0.31
C ARG A 109 2.27 12.10 -1.22
N GLY A 110 2.67 12.27 -2.49
CA GLY A 110 1.94 13.08 -3.46
C GLY A 110 2.03 14.60 -3.26
N ALA A 111 2.77 15.09 -2.25
CA ALA A 111 3.00 16.52 -2.05
C ALA A 111 4.24 17.00 -2.81
N GLY A 112 4.27 18.31 -3.12
CA GLY A 112 5.45 18.96 -3.68
C GLY A 112 6.63 18.92 -2.70
N ARG A 113 7.84 18.79 -3.24
CA ARG A 113 9.08 18.83 -2.44
C ARG A 113 9.47 20.28 -2.17
N THR A 114 9.67 20.60 -0.90
CA THR A 114 10.10 21.93 -0.45
C THR A 114 11.18 21.80 0.62
N LEU A 115 12.01 22.83 0.79
CA LEU A 115 12.93 22.95 1.91
C LEU A 115 12.13 23.33 3.17
N ARG A 116 11.72 22.32 3.94
CA ARG A 116 10.95 22.48 5.19
C ARG A 116 11.62 21.72 6.31
N VAL A 117 11.30 22.08 7.56
CA VAL A 117 11.66 21.27 8.74
C VAL A 117 11.13 19.87 8.55
N GLY A 118 11.95 18.87 8.82
CA GLY A 118 11.65 17.46 8.59
C GLY A 118 10.38 17.02 9.32
N ILE A 119 10.29 17.28 10.63
CA ILE A 119 9.12 16.96 11.46
C ILE A 119 8.89 18.15 12.39
N THR A 120 7.69 18.71 12.36
CA THR A 120 7.29 19.77 13.29
C THR A 120 6.81 19.17 14.61
N LYS A 121 6.80 19.99 15.71
CA LYS A 121 6.24 19.56 17.00
C LYS A 121 4.79 19.12 16.89
N LYS A 122 4.01 19.75 16.02
CA LYS A 122 2.61 19.40 15.77
C LYS A 122 2.51 18.02 15.09
N GLU A 123 3.26 17.80 14.03
CA GLU A 123 3.30 16.49 13.34
C GLU A 123 3.76 15.36 14.29
N ASN A 124 4.75 15.63 15.14
CA ASN A 124 5.21 14.65 16.13
C ASN A 124 4.11 14.26 17.12
N ALA A 125 3.33 15.23 17.62
CA ALA A 125 2.20 14.95 18.48
C ALA A 125 1.08 14.17 17.76
N GLU A 126 0.80 14.51 16.50
CA GLU A 126 -0.16 13.77 15.67
C GLU A 126 0.29 12.31 15.45
N TYR A 127 1.56 12.08 15.17
CA TYR A 127 2.12 10.73 15.00
C TYR A 127 2.08 9.92 16.29
N HIS A 128 2.32 10.55 17.44
CA HIS A 128 2.21 9.91 18.74
C HIS A 128 0.78 9.38 18.97
N GLU A 129 -0.24 10.21 18.77
CA GLU A 129 -1.64 9.78 18.93
C GLU A 129 -2.03 8.69 17.93
N LEU A 130 -1.58 8.79 16.68
CA LEU A 130 -1.84 7.74 15.68
C LEU A 130 -1.19 6.41 16.07
N LEU A 131 0.05 6.40 16.52
CA LEU A 131 0.75 5.19 16.97
C LEU A 131 0.08 4.56 18.19
N LYS A 132 -0.43 5.38 19.10
CA LYS A 132 -1.18 4.93 20.28
C LYS A 132 -2.43 4.14 19.91
N THR A 133 -3.09 4.47 18.78
CA THR A 133 -4.26 3.69 18.30
C THR A 133 -3.92 2.24 17.95
N LEU A 134 -2.65 1.94 17.65
CA LEU A 134 -2.20 0.59 17.34
C LEU A 134 -2.14 -0.31 18.59
N GLY A 135 -2.02 0.26 19.80
CA GLY A 135 -1.91 -0.48 21.05
C GLY A 135 -0.68 -1.40 21.12
N LEU A 136 0.45 -0.97 20.53
CA LEU A 136 1.70 -1.72 20.42
C LEU A 136 2.88 -1.10 21.18
N GLY A 137 2.65 0.02 21.92
CA GLY A 137 3.67 0.77 22.66
C GLY A 137 4.70 1.46 21.74
N LEU A 138 4.33 1.77 20.50
CA LEU A 138 5.22 2.40 19.52
C LEU A 138 5.26 3.91 19.70
N GLU A 139 4.25 4.50 20.31
CA GLU A 139 4.15 5.91 20.67
C GLU A 139 5.31 6.37 21.56
N ASP A 140 5.77 5.49 22.47
CA ASP A 140 6.90 5.76 23.39
C ASP A 140 8.28 5.52 22.74
N ARG A 141 8.30 5.02 21.49
CA ARG A 141 9.51 4.60 20.79
C ARG A 141 9.66 5.21 19.41
N MET A 142 9.08 6.37 19.17
CA MET A 142 9.03 7.04 17.86
C MET A 142 10.41 7.27 17.23
N THR A 143 11.43 7.50 18.05
CA THR A 143 12.83 7.67 17.62
C THR A 143 13.58 6.36 17.41
N SER A 144 12.95 5.20 17.66
CA SER A 144 13.55 3.91 17.35
C SER A 144 13.56 3.65 15.85
N LYS A 145 14.62 3.00 15.35
CA LYS A 145 14.68 2.58 13.94
C LYS A 145 13.64 1.52 13.63
N VAL A 146 12.92 1.66 12.52
CA VAL A 146 11.89 0.69 12.09
C VAL A 146 12.47 -0.70 11.91
N GLY A 147 13.74 -0.83 11.53
CA GLY A 147 14.45 -2.11 11.43
C GLY A 147 14.52 -2.93 12.71
N LEU A 148 14.35 -2.30 13.89
CA LEU A 148 14.35 -2.96 15.20
C LEU A 148 12.96 -3.46 15.65
N LEU A 149 11.92 -3.16 14.89
CA LEU A 149 10.56 -3.60 15.17
C LEU A 149 10.37 -5.09 14.84
N SER A 150 9.49 -5.75 15.59
CA SER A 150 9.00 -7.08 15.20
C SER A 150 8.25 -7.01 13.86
N GLY A 151 8.11 -8.15 13.17
CA GLY A 151 7.37 -8.22 11.91
C GLY A 151 5.96 -7.63 12.02
N GLY A 152 5.22 -7.97 13.07
CA GLY A 152 3.88 -7.45 13.32
C GLY A 152 3.82 -5.97 13.64
N GLN A 153 4.76 -5.46 14.45
CA GLN A 153 4.87 -4.03 14.73
C GLN A 153 5.15 -3.24 13.44
N ARG A 154 6.07 -3.75 12.60
CA ARG A 154 6.40 -3.13 11.33
C ARG A 154 5.23 -3.15 10.36
N GLN A 155 4.49 -4.25 10.30
CA GLN A 155 3.29 -4.36 9.47
C GLN A 155 2.21 -3.36 9.89
N ALA A 156 1.97 -3.20 11.19
CA ALA A 156 1.04 -2.21 11.71
C ALA A 156 1.47 -0.76 11.34
N VAL A 157 2.77 -0.45 11.46
CA VAL A 157 3.31 0.85 11.01
C VAL A 157 3.13 1.02 9.50
N THR A 158 3.39 -0.01 8.70
CA THR A 158 3.21 0.04 7.23
C THR A 158 1.75 0.31 6.86
N LEU A 159 0.80 -0.34 7.53
CA LEU A 159 -0.63 -0.10 7.32
C LEU A 159 -1.01 1.34 7.69
N LEU A 160 -0.57 1.83 8.85
CA LEU A 160 -0.76 3.22 9.27
C LEU A 160 -0.19 4.20 8.24
N MET A 161 1.02 3.95 7.74
CA MET A 161 1.65 4.77 6.69
C MET A 161 0.84 4.76 5.38
N ALA A 162 0.29 3.61 4.99
CA ALA A 162 -0.50 3.49 3.76
C ALA A 162 -1.79 4.30 3.82
N THR A 163 -2.37 4.47 5.01
CA THR A 163 -3.68 5.09 5.26
C THR A 163 -3.60 6.52 5.77
N LEU A 164 -2.43 6.98 6.22
CA LEU A 164 -2.22 8.31 6.80
C LEU A 164 -2.77 9.46 5.94
N LYS A 165 -2.81 9.31 4.65
CA LYS A 165 -3.34 10.26 3.65
C LYS A 165 -4.62 9.76 2.99
N LYS A 166 -5.53 9.10 3.68
CA LYS A 166 -6.82 8.62 3.14
C LYS A 166 -6.75 8.32 1.64
N PRO A 167 -6.14 7.19 1.23
CA PRO A 167 -6.01 6.85 -0.18
C PRO A 167 -7.40 6.60 -0.80
N LYS A 168 -7.54 6.78 -2.10
CA LYS A 168 -8.75 6.42 -2.85
C LYS A 168 -8.88 4.91 -3.05
N LEU A 169 -7.75 4.21 -3.01
CA LEU A 169 -7.67 2.77 -3.12
C LEU A 169 -6.58 2.25 -2.19
N LEU A 170 -6.89 1.23 -1.40
CA LEU A 170 -5.92 0.51 -0.58
C LEU A 170 -5.66 -0.87 -1.18
N LEU A 171 -4.41 -1.15 -1.52
CA LEU A 171 -3.96 -2.44 -2.01
C LEU A 171 -3.27 -3.21 -0.87
N LEU A 172 -3.82 -4.36 -0.51
CA LEU A 172 -3.32 -5.25 0.53
C LEU A 172 -2.84 -6.56 -0.10
N ASP A 173 -1.52 -6.80 -0.10
CA ASP A 173 -0.92 -8.01 -0.68
C ASP A 173 -0.49 -8.95 0.45
N GLU A 174 -1.31 -9.98 0.75
CA GLU A 174 -1.06 -11.01 1.78
C GLU A 174 -0.50 -10.46 3.13
N HIS A 175 -0.95 -9.29 3.52
CA HIS A 175 -0.38 -8.46 4.59
C HIS A 175 -0.43 -9.08 6.01
N THR A 176 -1.08 -10.22 6.18
CA THR A 176 -1.15 -10.96 7.46
C THR A 176 -0.45 -12.31 7.43
N ALA A 177 0.01 -12.77 6.26
CA ALA A 177 0.52 -14.14 6.07
C ALA A 177 1.77 -14.46 6.91
N ALA A 178 2.59 -13.46 7.22
CA ALA A 178 3.83 -13.61 8.00
C ALA A 178 3.68 -13.24 9.47
N LEU A 179 2.46 -12.98 9.95
CA LEU A 179 2.19 -12.53 11.32
C LEU A 179 1.72 -13.68 12.21
N ASP A 180 2.05 -13.58 13.50
CA ASP A 180 1.41 -14.45 14.50
C ASP A 180 -0.10 -14.15 14.61
N PRO A 181 -0.93 -15.13 15.02
CA PRO A 181 -2.39 -14.99 14.98
C PRO A 181 -2.94 -13.80 15.76
N LYS A 182 -2.30 -13.44 16.88
CA LYS A 182 -2.75 -12.32 17.74
C LYS A 182 -2.46 -10.97 17.07
N THR A 183 -1.32 -10.84 16.44
CA THR A 183 -0.93 -9.64 15.70
C THR A 183 -1.71 -9.53 14.40
N ALA A 184 -1.93 -10.64 13.69
CA ALA A 184 -2.76 -10.69 12.49
C ALA A 184 -4.19 -10.20 12.77
N ALA A 185 -4.81 -10.64 13.86
CA ALA A 185 -6.15 -10.19 14.26
C ALA A 185 -6.20 -8.67 14.51
N LYS A 186 -5.16 -8.08 15.14
CA LYS A 186 -5.10 -6.62 15.35
C LYS A 186 -4.95 -5.85 14.03
N VAL A 187 -4.10 -6.35 13.13
CA VAL A 187 -3.88 -5.72 11.81
C VAL A 187 -5.15 -5.79 10.96
N LEU A 188 -5.86 -6.91 10.97
CA LEU A 188 -7.16 -7.05 10.30
C LEU A 188 -8.20 -6.08 10.87
N ALA A 189 -8.37 -6.05 12.19
CA ALA A 189 -9.30 -5.11 12.82
C ALA A 189 -8.97 -3.64 12.51
N LEU A 190 -7.68 -3.30 12.35
CA LEU A 190 -7.26 -1.97 11.92
C LEU A 190 -7.63 -1.73 10.45
N SER A 191 -7.45 -2.72 9.57
CA SER A 191 -7.83 -2.63 8.15
C SER A 191 -9.34 -2.41 8.00
N ASP A 192 -10.16 -3.14 8.75
CA ASP A 192 -11.63 -3.02 8.73
C ASP A 192 -12.07 -1.61 9.14
N ARG A 193 -11.52 -1.09 10.24
CA ARG A 193 -11.82 0.30 10.71
C ARG A 193 -11.46 1.36 9.66
N ILE A 194 -10.38 1.15 8.90
CA ILE A 194 -9.94 2.09 7.88
C ILE A 194 -10.90 2.10 6.67
N VAL A 195 -11.52 0.97 6.37
CA VAL A 195 -12.52 0.88 5.27
C VAL A 195 -13.85 1.51 5.67
N GLU A 196 -14.22 1.46 6.97
CA GLU A 196 -15.45 2.05 7.50
C GLU A 196 -15.40 3.59 7.64
N GLU A 197 -14.21 4.22 7.70
CA GLU A 197 -13.97 5.68 7.80
C GLU A 197 -13.85 6.36 6.42
#